data_985aae0cfba1c3b9123f98d1a53e045b
#
_entry.id   985aae0cfba1c3b9123f98d1a53e045b
#
_cell.length_a   1.000
_cell.length_b   1.000
_cell.length_c   1.000
_cell.angle_alpha   90.00
_cell.angle_beta   90.00
_cell.angle_gamma   90.00
#
_symmetry.space_group_name_H-M   'P 1'
#
loop_
_entity.id
_entity.type
_entity.pdbx_description
1 polymer ?
#
loop_
_entity_poly.entity_id
_entity_poly.type
_entity_poly.pdbx_seq_one_letter_code
_entity_poly.pdbx_strand_id
1 'polypeptide(L)'
;MNPPFESKYGCLTIVGNVLKNVPEHTKCAFILPDKKLEKDRKGPKLLKHSTLEKIIKLPEKVFSEGITTSIFIFEAGVPQNGKEVFACYIENDGLETVKNQGRQDIKDRWQAIEGEWIEIIRKQTGSDTIQWIEPSEHLSYQRHEKAFEISDEDFTKTMMDYLMFKEGIDVKEFGEKLLTKVL
;
A
#
# COMPACT_ATOMS: atom_id res chain seq x y z
N MET A 1 -10.48 -13.37 -6.74
CA MET A 1 -10.92 -13.08 -8.13
C MET A 1 -10.26 -11.79 -8.61
N ASN A 2 -9.81 -11.72 -9.87
CA ASN A 2 -9.27 -10.51 -10.49
C ASN A 2 -10.17 -10.12 -11.67
N PRO A 3 -11.18 -9.26 -11.48
CA PRO A 3 -12.05 -8.82 -12.56
C PRO A 3 -11.30 -7.83 -13.46
N PRO A 4 -11.65 -7.73 -14.75
CA PRO A 4 -11.01 -6.78 -15.67
C PRO A 4 -11.19 -5.34 -15.17
N PHE A 5 -10.10 -4.56 -15.17
CA PHE A 5 -10.07 -3.21 -14.62
C PHE A 5 -10.68 -2.15 -15.55
N GLU A 6 -10.75 -2.46 -16.85
CA GLU A 6 -11.31 -1.55 -17.84
C GLU A 6 -12.78 -1.23 -17.55
N SER A 7 -13.14 0.04 -17.65
CA SER A 7 -14.49 0.52 -17.35
C SER A 7 -15.58 -0.14 -18.20
N LYS A 8 -15.25 -0.50 -19.47
CA LYS A 8 -16.19 -1.15 -20.40
C LYS A 8 -16.73 -2.49 -19.89
N TYR A 9 -15.98 -3.21 -19.05
CA TYR A 9 -16.39 -4.51 -18.51
C TYR A 9 -17.19 -4.41 -17.21
N GLY A 10 -17.33 -3.20 -16.66
CA GLY A 10 -18.14 -3.00 -15.47
C GLY A 10 -17.62 -3.74 -14.25
N CYS A 11 -16.34 -3.61 -13.93
CA CYS A 11 -15.64 -4.28 -12.83
C CYS A 11 -16.48 -4.43 -11.56
N LEU A 12 -17.05 -3.34 -11.01
CA LEU A 12 -17.88 -3.41 -9.81
C LEU A 12 -19.27 -4.04 -10.04
N THR A 13 -19.71 -4.16 -11.29
CA THR A 13 -20.92 -4.95 -11.61
C THR A 13 -20.63 -6.44 -11.43
N ILE A 14 -19.45 -6.89 -11.87
CA ILE A 14 -19.01 -8.27 -11.69
C ILE A 14 -18.87 -8.56 -10.19
N VAL A 15 -18.19 -7.70 -9.42
CA VAL A 15 -18.06 -7.83 -7.96
C VAL A 15 -19.44 -7.94 -7.30
N GLY A 16 -20.36 -7.01 -7.62
CA GLY A 16 -21.70 -7.01 -7.06
C GLY A 16 -22.51 -8.26 -7.43
N ASN A 17 -22.35 -8.78 -8.65
CA ASN A 17 -23.01 -10.03 -9.05
C ASN A 17 -22.47 -11.22 -8.28
N VAL A 18 -21.15 -11.32 -8.07
CA VAL A 18 -20.57 -12.39 -7.25
C VAL A 18 -21.12 -12.32 -5.83
N LEU A 19 -21.03 -11.15 -5.17
CA LEU A 19 -21.50 -10.98 -3.79
C LEU A 19 -22.99 -11.30 -3.58
N LYS A 20 -23.81 -11.12 -4.62
CA LYS A 20 -25.24 -11.44 -4.56
C LYS A 20 -25.57 -12.90 -4.79
N ASN A 21 -24.70 -13.64 -5.47
CA ASN A 21 -24.98 -15.03 -5.90
C ASN A 21 -24.21 -16.08 -5.08
N VAL A 22 -23.38 -15.66 -4.13
CA VAL A 22 -22.74 -16.56 -3.17
C VAL A 22 -23.59 -16.66 -1.90
N PRO A 23 -23.50 -17.74 -1.12
CA PRO A 23 -24.17 -17.85 0.17
C PRO A 23 -23.81 -16.72 1.11
N GLU A 24 -24.73 -16.35 1.99
CA GLU A 24 -24.50 -15.40 3.08
C GLU A 24 -23.29 -15.85 3.94
N HIS A 25 -22.53 -14.88 4.46
CA HIS A 25 -21.27 -15.08 5.20
C HIS A 25 -20.10 -15.64 4.38
N THR A 26 -20.24 -15.77 3.06
CA THR A 26 -19.11 -16.18 2.22
C THR A 26 -18.06 -15.07 2.16
N LYS A 27 -16.79 -15.41 2.43
CA LYS A 27 -15.67 -14.49 2.26
C LYS A 27 -15.23 -14.45 0.80
N CYS A 28 -15.27 -13.25 0.22
CA CYS A 28 -14.93 -13.02 -1.18
C CYS A 28 -13.75 -12.04 -1.26
N ALA A 29 -12.67 -12.41 -1.93
CA ALA A 29 -11.52 -11.55 -2.16
C ALA A 29 -11.45 -11.11 -3.63
N PHE A 30 -11.26 -9.81 -3.84
CA PHE A 30 -11.13 -9.20 -5.18
C PHE A 30 -9.88 -8.35 -5.25
N ILE A 31 -9.12 -8.48 -6.34
CA ILE A 31 -8.03 -7.54 -6.67
C ILE A 31 -8.63 -6.44 -7.53
N LEU A 32 -8.57 -5.20 -7.06
CA LEU A 32 -9.12 -4.03 -7.74
C LEU A 32 -8.09 -2.88 -7.71
N PRO A 33 -8.19 -1.91 -8.64
CA PRO A 33 -7.45 -0.66 -8.50
C PRO A 33 -7.76 0.03 -7.17
N ASP A 34 -6.75 0.59 -6.50
CA ASP A 34 -6.82 1.10 -5.12
C ASP A 34 -8.07 1.95 -4.83
N LYS A 35 -8.33 2.93 -5.67
CA LYS A 35 -9.45 3.87 -5.46
C LYS A 35 -10.73 3.47 -6.19
N LYS A 36 -10.86 2.19 -6.63
CA LYS A 36 -12.00 1.79 -7.44
C LYS A 36 -13.33 1.89 -6.71
N LEU A 37 -13.38 1.51 -5.44
CA LEU A 37 -14.60 1.58 -4.64
C LEU A 37 -15.03 3.02 -4.34
N GLU A 38 -14.09 3.93 -4.11
CA GLU A 38 -14.38 5.35 -3.84
C GLU A 38 -14.85 6.10 -5.09
N LYS A 39 -14.15 5.88 -6.21
CA LYS A 39 -14.41 6.63 -7.45
C LYS A 39 -15.66 6.19 -8.20
N ASP A 40 -16.17 4.98 -7.97
CA ASP A 40 -17.31 4.43 -8.67
C ASP A 40 -18.55 4.48 -7.78
N ARG A 41 -19.64 5.09 -8.27
CA ARG A 41 -20.91 5.20 -7.55
C ARG A 41 -21.51 3.85 -7.10
N LYS A 42 -21.03 2.74 -7.65
CA LYS A 42 -21.45 1.39 -7.25
C LYS A 42 -20.73 0.93 -5.98
N GLY A 43 -19.53 1.45 -5.68
CA GLY A 43 -18.74 1.04 -4.50
C GLY A 43 -19.54 1.13 -3.20
N PRO A 44 -20.02 2.31 -2.78
CA PRO A 44 -20.81 2.44 -1.57
C PRO A 44 -22.12 1.63 -1.58
N LYS A 45 -22.65 1.31 -2.77
CA LYS A 45 -23.87 0.49 -2.88
C LYS A 45 -23.64 -0.99 -2.55
N LEU A 46 -22.41 -1.49 -2.74
CA LEU A 46 -22.06 -2.85 -2.34
C LEU A 46 -22.16 -3.03 -0.83
N LEU A 47 -21.84 -2.00 -0.06
CA LEU A 47 -21.85 -2.02 1.41
C LEU A 47 -23.26 -2.12 2.03
N LYS A 48 -24.30 -1.91 1.22
CA LYS A 48 -25.68 -2.13 1.66
C LYS A 48 -26.05 -3.62 1.84
N HIS A 49 -25.29 -4.49 1.19
CA HIS A 49 -25.57 -5.93 1.14
C HIS A 49 -24.33 -6.79 1.39
N SER A 50 -23.19 -6.18 1.70
CA SER A 50 -21.96 -6.87 2.01
C SER A 50 -21.08 -6.01 2.93
N THR A 51 -20.29 -6.66 3.78
CA THR A 51 -19.32 -6.00 4.66
C THR A 51 -17.96 -6.05 4.00
N LEU A 52 -17.33 -4.90 3.78
CA LEU A 52 -15.92 -4.80 3.46
C LEU A 52 -15.14 -4.97 4.77
N GLU A 53 -14.39 -6.05 4.90
CA GLU A 53 -13.66 -6.36 6.13
C GLU A 53 -12.21 -5.90 6.10
N LYS A 54 -11.57 -6.08 4.93
CA LYS A 54 -10.13 -5.78 4.80
C LYS A 54 -9.80 -5.15 3.46
N ILE A 55 -8.86 -4.21 3.50
CA ILE A 55 -8.20 -3.63 2.33
C ILE A 55 -6.70 -3.86 2.49
N ILE A 56 -6.12 -4.69 1.63
CA ILE A 56 -4.70 -4.99 1.64
C ILE A 56 -4.09 -4.36 0.40
N LYS A 57 -3.43 -3.21 0.58
CA LYS A 57 -2.73 -2.54 -0.51
C LYS A 57 -1.51 -3.37 -0.89
N LEU A 58 -1.38 -3.64 -2.19
CA LEU A 58 -0.26 -4.39 -2.75
C LEU A 58 0.92 -3.47 -3.05
N PRO A 59 2.15 -4.01 -3.17
CA PRO A 59 3.32 -3.25 -3.57
C PRO A 59 3.10 -2.53 -4.89
N GLU A 60 3.78 -1.41 -5.06
CA GLU A 60 3.79 -0.72 -6.35
C GLU A 60 4.43 -1.61 -7.42
N LYS A 61 3.95 -1.51 -8.65
CA LYS A 61 4.47 -2.28 -9.80
C LYS A 61 4.24 -3.81 -9.75
N VAL A 62 3.26 -4.28 -8.98
CA VAL A 62 2.83 -5.69 -9.07
C VAL A 62 2.29 -5.99 -10.47
N PHE A 63 1.62 -5.03 -11.09
CA PHE A 63 1.14 -5.09 -12.47
C PHE A 63 1.98 -4.17 -13.36
N SER A 64 2.28 -4.61 -14.59
CA SER A 64 3.18 -3.93 -15.54
C SER A 64 2.68 -2.57 -16.05
N GLU A 65 1.40 -2.26 -15.88
CA GLU A 65 0.76 -1.07 -16.45
C GLU A 65 0.70 0.15 -15.51
N GLY A 66 1.46 0.15 -14.42
CA GLY A 66 1.48 1.27 -13.47
C GLY A 66 0.19 1.48 -12.67
N ILE A 67 -0.74 0.52 -12.72
CA ILE A 67 -1.96 0.55 -11.92
C ILE A 67 -1.64 0.02 -10.53
N THR A 68 -1.84 0.84 -9.51
CA THR A 68 -1.77 0.40 -8.12
C THR A 68 -3.04 -0.33 -7.73
N THR A 69 -2.89 -1.43 -7.02
CA THR A 69 -3.99 -2.33 -6.69
C THR A 69 -4.01 -2.72 -5.23
N SER A 70 -5.21 -3.07 -4.76
CA SER A 70 -5.44 -3.63 -3.43
C SER A 70 -6.28 -4.90 -3.51
N ILE A 71 -6.14 -5.76 -2.52
CA ILE A 71 -7.06 -6.88 -2.27
C ILE A 71 -8.15 -6.37 -1.35
N PHE A 72 -9.39 -6.48 -1.80
CA PHE A 72 -10.58 -6.14 -1.03
C PHE A 72 -11.27 -7.42 -0.60
N ILE A 73 -11.43 -7.64 0.71
CA ILE A 73 -12.07 -8.82 1.29
C ILE A 73 -13.43 -8.42 1.80
N PHE A 74 -14.46 -9.06 1.25
CA PHE A 74 -15.87 -8.87 1.61
C PHE A 74 -16.45 -10.09 2.27
N GLU A 75 -17.39 -9.86 3.18
CA GLU A 75 -18.36 -10.84 3.64
C GLU A 75 -19.70 -10.59 2.93
N ALA A 76 -20.17 -11.58 2.19
CA ALA A 76 -21.41 -11.47 1.42
C ALA A 76 -22.66 -11.57 2.32
N GLY A 77 -23.74 -10.90 1.95
CA GLY A 77 -25.02 -10.98 2.63
C GLY A 77 -25.14 -10.18 3.93
N VAL A 78 -24.06 -9.59 4.42
CA VAL A 78 -24.02 -8.84 5.69
C VAL A 78 -23.79 -7.37 5.43
N PRO A 79 -24.72 -6.45 5.73
CA PRO A 79 -24.52 -5.01 5.56
C PRO A 79 -23.36 -4.46 6.42
N GLN A 80 -22.66 -3.40 5.95
CA GLN A 80 -21.54 -2.79 6.64
C GLN A 80 -21.87 -2.24 8.02
N ASN A 81 -23.00 -1.57 8.17
CA ASN A 81 -23.54 -1.04 9.43
C ASN A 81 -22.52 -0.23 10.27
N GLY A 82 -21.69 0.58 9.62
CA GLY A 82 -20.67 1.42 10.30
C GLY A 82 -19.46 0.65 10.85
N LYS A 83 -19.30 -0.62 10.53
CA LYS A 83 -18.13 -1.39 10.95
C LYS A 83 -16.89 -0.87 10.24
N GLU A 84 -15.86 -0.52 11.02
CA GLU A 84 -14.56 -0.12 10.47
C GLU A 84 -13.89 -1.21 9.65
N VAL A 85 -13.10 -0.80 8.69
CA VAL A 85 -12.37 -1.68 7.78
C VAL A 85 -10.90 -1.74 8.20
N PHE A 86 -10.40 -2.94 8.44
CA PHE A 86 -8.96 -3.14 8.61
C PHE A 86 -8.25 -2.86 7.27
N ALA A 87 -7.20 -2.06 7.29
CA ALA A 87 -6.38 -1.82 6.12
C ALA A 87 -4.89 -1.92 6.45
N CYS A 88 -4.09 -2.44 5.51
CA CYS A 88 -2.64 -2.46 5.61
C CYS A 88 -2.00 -2.33 4.23
N TYR A 89 -0.71 -1.98 4.20
CA TYR A 89 0.07 -1.87 2.98
C TYR A 89 1.26 -2.83 3.01
N ILE A 90 1.27 -3.77 2.08
CA ILE A 90 2.42 -4.63 1.81
C ILE A 90 3.40 -3.82 0.97
N GLU A 91 4.37 -3.17 1.61
CA GLU A 91 5.35 -2.33 0.92
C GLU A 91 6.33 -3.15 0.08
N ASN A 92 6.68 -4.32 0.59
CA ASN A 92 7.60 -5.25 -0.06
C ASN A 92 7.08 -6.68 0.06
N ASP A 93 7.01 -7.37 -1.07
CA ASP A 93 6.62 -8.79 -1.15
C ASP A 93 7.82 -9.73 -1.37
N GLY A 94 9.05 -9.19 -1.33
CA GLY A 94 10.27 -9.96 -1.55
C GLY A 94 10.59 -10.27 -3.01
N LEU A 95 9.68 -9.99 -3.93
CA LEU A 95 9.87 -10.29 -5.35
C LEU A 95 10.53 -9.14 -6.09
N GLU A 96 11.41 -9.45 -7.04
CA GLU A 96 12.06 -8.47 -7.92
C GLU A 96 11.61 -8.66 -9.37
N THR A 97 11.54 -7.55 -10.11
CA THR A 97 11.19 -7.60 -11.53
C THR A 97 12.40 -7.99 -12.37
N VAL A 98 12.32 -9.13 -13.02
CA VAL A 98 13.34 -9.64 -13.93
C VAL A 98 12.92 -9.37 -15.39
N LYS A 99 13.84 -8.85 -16.20
CA LYS A 99 13.55 -8.50 -17.60
C LYS A 99 13.00 -9.72 -18.36
N ASN A 100 11.86 -9.57 -19.01
CA ASN A 100 11.14 -10.58 -19.77
C ASN A 100 10.67 -11.82 -18.99
N GLN A 101 10.80 -11.84 -17.68
CA GLN A 101 10.40 -12.98 -16.85
C GLN A 101 9.37 -12.61 -15.76
N GLY A 102 9.03 -11.32 -15.65
CA GLY A 102 8.10 -10.84 -14.62
C GLY A 102 8.73 -10.76 -13.23
N ARG A 103 7.91 -10.89 -12.21
CA ARG A 103 8.36 -10.84 -10.82
C ARG A 103 8.81 -12.23 -10.35
N GLN A 104 9.97 -12.29 -9.74
CA GLN A 104 10.58 -13.56 -9.28
C GLN A 104 11.25 -13.37 -7.91
N ASP A 105 11.28 -14.43 -7.14
CA ASP A 105 12.01 -14.51 -5.86
C ASP A 105 13.47 -14.88 -6.10
N ILE A 106 14.27 -13.91 -6.52
CA ILE A 106 15.70 -14.12 -6.80
C ILE A 106 16.56 -14.12 -5.52
N LYS A 107 15.99 -13.73 -4.37
CA LYS A 107 16.69 -13.65 -3.09
C LYS A 107 16.19 -14.67 -2.06
N ASP A 108 15.30 -15.57 -2.47
CA ASP A 108 14.69 -16.58 -1.61
C ASP A 108 14.08 -15.98 -0.33
N ARG A 109 13.32 -14.89 -0.49
CA ARG A 109 12.69 -14.14 0.61
C ARG A 109 11.18 -14.26 0.66
N TRP A 110 10.56 -14.69 -0.42
CA TRP A 110 9.11 -14.72 -0.56
C TRP A 110 8.43 -15.42 0.61
N GLN A 111 8.86 -16.65 0.92
CA GLN A 111 8.21 -17.47 1.94
C GLN A 111 8.23 -16.83 3.34
N ALA A 112 9.35 -16.20 3.72
CA ALA A 112 9.48 -15.52 5.02
C ALA A 112 8.58 -14.28 5.08
N ILE A 113 8.60 -13.44 4.04
CA ILE A 113 7.81 -12.20 3.96
C ILE A 113 6.31 -12.53 3.86
N GLU A 114 5.93 -13.55 3.09
CA GLU A 114 4.54 -14.02 3.01
C GLU A 114 4.04 -14.46 4.39
N GLY A 115 4.83 -15.26 5.11
CA GLY A 115 4.50 -15.73 6.45
C GLY A 115 4.28 -14.57 7.43
N GLU A 116 5.13 -13.56 7.39
CA GLU A 116 5.01 -12.36 8.22
C GLU A 116 3.70 -11.60 7.91
N TRP A 117 3.42 -11.34 6.62
CA TRP A 117 2.19 -10.64 6.24
C TRP A 117 0.92 -11.44 6.54
N ILE A 118 0.95 -12.76 6.42
CA ILE A 118 -0.17 -13.62 6.83
C ILE A 118 -0.49 -13.42 8.32
N GLU A 119 0.53 -13.37 9.18
CA GLU A 119 0.34 -13.14 10.61
C GLU A 119 -0.16 -11.73 10.91
N ILE A 120 0.40 -10.71 10.27
CA ILE A 120 -0.05 -9.31 10.40
C ILE A 120 -1.53 -9.18 10.02
N ILE A 121 -1.94 -9.73 8.87
CA ILE A 121 -3.32 -9.65 8.37
C ILE A 121 -4.28 -10.46 9.26
N ARG A 122 -3.81 -11.58 9.82
CA ARG A 122 -4.61 -12.44 10.71
C ARG A 122 -4.78 -11.80 12.09
N LYS A 123 -3.70 -11.31 12.69
CA LYS A 123 -3.70 -10.70 14.02
C LYS A 123 -4.14 -9.23 14.02
N GLN A 124 -4.09 -8.58 12.85
CA GLN A 124 -4.39 -7.16 12.65
C GLN A 124 -3.49 -6.23 13.49
N THR A 125 -2.26 -6.66 13.71
CA THR A 125 -1.21 -5.96 14.48
C THR A 125 0.17 -6.25 13.91
N GLY A 126 1.19 -5.49 14.32
CA GLY A 126 2.60 -5.80 14.01
C GLY A 126 3.17 -5.09 12.79
N SER A 127 2.47 -4.09 12.23
CA SER A 127 3.01 -3.23 11.18
C SER A 127 2.58 -1.79 11.42
N ASP A 128 3.44 -0.84 11.08
CA ASP A 128 3.17 0.60 11.09
C ASP A 128 2.29 1.06 9.91
N THR A 129 2.05 0.18 8.94
CA THR A 129 1.17 0.44 7.81
C THR A 129 -0.30 0.14 8.09
N ILE A 130 -0.63 -0.35 9.30
CA ILE A 130 -2.00 -0.70 9.66
C ILE A 130 -2.85 0.55 9.89
N GLN A 131 -4.07 0.52 9.37
CA GLN A 131 -5.08 1.56 9.53
C GLN A 131 -6.44 0.92 9.80
N TRP A 132 -7.28 1.64 10.55
CA TRP A 132 -8.71 1.38 10.64
C TRP A 132 -9.44 2.49 9.89
N ILE A 133 -10.24 2.13 8.91
CA ILE A 133 -10.88 3.04 7.98
C ILE A 133 -12.37 3.08 8.25
N GLU A 134 -12.91 4.29 8.47
CA GLU A 134 -14.35 4.52 8.51
C GLU A 134 -14.92 4.48 7.08
N PRO A 135 -15.82 3.52 6.76
CA PRO A 135 -16.32 3.34 5.38
C PRO A 135 -17.14 4.51 4.84
N SER A 136 -17.63 5.38 5.71
CA SER A 136 -18.34 6.61 5.33
C SER A 136 -17.40 7.69 4.78
N GLU A 137 -16.12 7.64 5.15
CA GLU A 137 -15.10 8.59 4.75
C GLU A 137 -14.27 8.06 3.58
N HIS A 138 -13.77 6.84 3.71
CA HIS A 138 -12.87 6.24 2.73
C HIS A 138 -13.19 4.76 2.45
N LEU A 139 -12.93 4.33 1.22
CA LEU A 139 -13.02 2.94 0.77
C LEU A 139 -11.73 2.47 0.10
N SER A 140 -10.60 3.08 0.46
CA SER A 140 -9.26 2.71 0.01
C SER A 140 -8.24 2.93 1.11
N TYR A 141 -7.11 2.26 1.02
CA TYR A 141 -5.97 2.52 1.90
C TYR A 141 -5.53 3.99 1.76
N GLN A 142 -5.39 4.69 2.89
CA GLN A 142 -4.94 6.07 2.92
C GLN A 142 -3.43 6.09 3.15
N ARG A 143 -2.67 6.47 2.11
CA ARG A 143 -1.23 6.61 2.26
C ARG A 143 -0.94 7.85 3.10
N HIS A 144 -0.47 7.67 4.32
CA HIS A 144 0.14 8.74 5.07
C HIS A 144 1.52 9.00 4.47
N GLU A 145 1.69 10.12 3.82
CA GLU A 145 3.05 10.63 3.57
C GLU A 145 3.63 10.87 4.97
N LYS A 146 4.72 10.14 5.30
CA LYS A 146 5.47 10.47 6.51
C LYS A 146 5.82 11.95 6.38
N ALA A 147 5.36 12.77 7.32
CA ALA A 147 5.75 14.16 7.36
C ALA A 147 7.28 14.18 7.30
N PHE A 148 7.83 14.96 6.39
CA PHE A 148 9.27 15.11 6.29
C PHE A 148 9.71 15.85 7.55
N GLU A 149 10.21 15.12 8.52
CA GLU A 149 10.78 15.67 9.75
C GLU A 149 12.22 16.09 9.42
N ILE A 150 12.43 17.39 9.36
CA ILE A 150 13.78 17.96 9.28
C ILE A 150 14.32 17.96 10.69
N SER A 151 15.34 17.13 10.94
CA SER A 151 16.06 17.18 12.21
C SER A 151 16.92 18.43 12.31
N ASP A 152 17.23 18.89 13.52
CA ASP A 152 18.17 19.98 13.74
C ASP A 152 19.55 19.70 13.12
N GLU A 153 19.92 18.42 13.04
CA GLU A 153 21.14 17.95 12.39
C GLU A 153 21.10 18.16 10.87
N ASP A 154 19.96 17.84 10.21
CA ASP A 154 19.78 18.05 8.78
C ASP A 154 19.81 19.54 8.43
N PHE A 155 19.17 20.36 9.27
CA PHE A 155 19.18 21.81 9.12
C PHE A 155 20.61 22.36 9.29
N THR A 156 21.31 21.96 10.34
CA THR A 156 22.69 22.39 10.62
C THR A 156 23.63 21.97 9.49
N LYS A 157 23.52 20.74 9.00
CA LYS A 157 24.31 20.23 7.88
C LYS A 157 24.05 21.04 6.61
N THR A 158 22.78 21.26 6.26
CA THR A 158 22.40 22.03 5.06
C THR A 158 22.94 23.47 5.16
N MET A 159 22.86 24.07 6.34
CA MET A 159 23.36 25.43 6.59
C MET A 159 24.89 25.48 6.47
N MET A 160 25.58 24.48 7.02
CA MET A 160 27.06 24.38 6.88
C MET A 160 27.47 24.19 5.42
N ASP A 161 26.81 23.32 4.68
CA ASP A 161 27.07 23.08 3.26
C ASP A 161 26.84 24.38 2.44
N TYR A 162 25.78 25.13 2.75
CA TYR A 162 25.51 26.43 2.11
C TYR A 162 26.59 27.49 2.42
N LEU A 163 27.01 27.59 3.68
CA LEU A 163 28.07 28.53 4.09
C LEU A 163 29.41 28.21 3.42
N MET A 164 29.76 26.89 3.40
CA MET A 164 30.96 26.42 2.70
C MET A 164 30.93 26.77 1.21
N PHE A 165 29.78 26.50 0.55
CA PHE A 165 29.57 26.88 -0.85
C PHE A 165 29.74 28.38 -1.07
N LYS A 166 29.15 29.23 -0.21
CA LYS A 166 29.23 30.68 -0.30
C LYS A 166 30.65 31.19 -0.15
N GLU A 167 31.46 30.57 0.70
CA GLU A 167 32.87 30.90 0.91
C GLU A 167 33.81 30.23 -0.10
N GLY A 168 33.28 29.46 -1.07
CA GLY A 168 34.08 28.77 -2.09
C GLY A 168 34.91 27.60 -1.54
N ILE A 169 34.50 27.02 -0.41
CA ILE A 169 35.19 25.90 0.23
C ILE A 169 34.63 24.60 -0.34
N ASP A 170 35.49 23.74 -0.92
CA ASP A 170 35.11 22.39 -1.33
C ASP A 170 34.98 21.48 -0.10
N VAL A 171 33.76 21.00 0.12
CA VAL A 171 33.44 20.13 1.29
C VAL A 171 34.28 18.87 1.34
N LYS A 172 34.64 18.28 0.20
CA LYS A 172 35.51 17.09 0.11
C LYS A 172 36.93 17.39 0.53
N GLU A 173 37.50 18.50 -0.01
CA GLU A 173 38.86 18.94 0.31
C GLU A 173 38.98 19.33 1.78
N PHE A 174 37.92 19.91 2.38
CA PHE A 174 37.89 20.26 3.80
C PHE A 174 37.82 18.99 4.68
N GLY A 175 37.03 18.02 4.29
CA GLY A 175 36.93 16.73 5.01
C GLY A 175 38.25 15.95 5.01
N GLU A 176 38.95 15.90 3.88
CA GLU A 176 40.27 15.25 3.76
C GLU A 176 41.35 15.96 4.62
N LYS A 177 41.32 17.28 4.67
CA LYS A 177 42.24 18.06 5.51
C LYS A 177 42.00 17.91 7.00
N LEU A 178 40.73 17.66 7.41
CA LEU A 178 40.40 17.35 8.81
C LEU A 178 40.89 15.96 9.21
N LEU A 179 40.67 14.95 8.38
CA LEU A 179 41.12 13.60 8.63
C LEU A 179 42.65 13.47 8.70
N THR A 180 43.39 14.23 7.89
CA THR A 180 44.86 14.22 7.93
C THR A 180 45.49 14.98 9.13
N LYS A 181 44.67 15.76 9.85
CA LYS A 181 45.15 16.47 11.07
C LYS A 181 44.84 15.74 12.37
N VAL A 182 43.99 14.70 12.30
CA VAL A 182 43.57 13.90 13.49
C VAL A 182 44.30 12.54 13.57
N LEU A 183 45.05 12.19 12.53
CA LEU A 183 46.01 11.08 12.49
C LEU A 183 47.44 11.58 12.66
#